data_4714f06331620f0366868b0c2cdf0546
#
_entry.id   4714f06331620f0366868b0c2cdf0546
#
_cell.length_a   1.000
_cell.length_b   1.000
_cell.length_c   1.000
_cell.angle_alpha   90.00
_cell.angle_beta   90.00
_cell.angle_gamma   90.00
#
_symmetry.space_group_name_H-M   'P 1'
#
loop_
_entity.id
_entity.type
_entity.pdbx_description
1 polymer ?
#
loop_
_entity_poly.entity_id
_entity_poly.type
_entity_poly.pdbx_seq_one_letter_code
_entity_poly.pdbx_strand_id
1 'polypeptide(L)'
;MSSQNQGRPAGARPATAGATVAGKKDAQRDQTIRRMLGLFSGRKGMLAALMALVCVVTVGTLTLPMLTGRAVDCIVGPGQVDFGGLADCARLMAATICVTAAAQYALALVTNRLAYNAAYDLRCQAFDHLQRMPLAYIDTHEHGEVASRIVNDADQLTNGFVMGFQQLPSGVLTIVVTLVFMFRLNPLIAGVVTVLTPFSVWMAKFISSHASRHFAGQTQLRGELTGLVEEMIGGADTIEAFGVAESVCAREREVDARLGQESFKAVFFSSLANPTMRFMNSLVYAAIGIFGAFVVLAGGITVGGLSAFLSYADQYAKPFNDITGVVTELQNSVACARHLFELVDEPLEEPDAADAAELEHVDGKVELDDVTFSYVPGKPILEHLDLTAEPGQRFALVGHTGCGKTTLINLLMRFYDVDSGSVTVDGKDVRALTRSSLRSVWGMVLQDTWVRRATVRENIAIGRPDATDEEVVAAAKAAYADEFIRRLPKGYDTVIDGSASLSAGQRQLLCIARVMVARPQMLILDEATSNIDTRTELLVQRAFDNLMRGRTSFVVAHRLSTVRDADAICIVDHGRIAEKGTHEELLAHGGIYRDIYESQFAPAE
;
A
#
# COMPACT_ATOMS: atom_id res chain seq x y z
N MET A 1 -45.58 -34.34 24.35
CA MET A 1 -45.53 -35.73 23.84
C MET A 1 -44.43 -35.77 22.78
N SER A 2 -43.37 -36.51 23.12
CA SER A 2 -42.43 -37.28 22.28
C SER A 2 -41.78 -36.55 21.12
N SER A 3 -40.56 -36.02 21.23
CA SER A 3 -39.23 -36.67 21.15
C SER A 3 -39.02 -37.52 19.89
N GLN A 4 -38.17 -37.02 18.99
CA GLN A 4 -37.22 -37.89 18.30
C GLN A 4 -35.95 -37.09 17.95
N ASN A 5 -34.97 -37.37 18.78
CA ASN A 5 -33.55 -36.99 18.60
C ASN A 5 -32.94 -38.04 17.68
N GLN A 6 -32.53 -37.67 16.44
CA GLN A 6 -31.71 -38.55 15.62
C GLN A 6 -30.29 -37.98 15.53
N GLY A 7 -29.40 -38.74 16.15
CA GLY A 7 -27.95 -38.47 16.19
C GLY A 7 -27.34 -38.43 14.79
N ARG A 8 -26.53 -37.37 14.57
CA ARG A 8 -25.58 -37.32 13.45
C ARG A 8 -24.33 -38.07 13.84
N PRO A 9 -23.78 -38.96 13.03
CA PRO A 9 -22.48 -39.60 13.28
C PRO A 9 -21.38 -38.58 13.12
N ALA A 10 -20.42 -38.65 14.06
CA ALA A 10 -19.17 -37.92 14.02
C ALA A 10 -18.33 -38.34 12.82
N GLY A 11 -18.40 -37.56 11.74
CA GLY A 11 -17.60 -37.74 10.54
C GLY A 11 -16.20 -37.18 10.75
N ALA A 12 -15.21 -38.03 10.52
CA ALA A 12 -13.78 -37.77 10.58
C ALA A 12 -13.41 -36.49 9.82
N ARG A 13 -12.69 -35.56 10.46
CA ARG A 13 -12.04 -34.41 9.84
C ARG A 13 -10.99 -34.95 8.85
N PRO A 14 -10.98 -34.55 7.58
CA PRO A 14 -9.91 -34.93 6.68
C PRO A 14 -8.62 -34.18 7.06
N ALA A 15 -7.64 -34.89 7.55
CA ALA A 15 -6.29 -34.42 7.88
C ALA A 15 -5.47 -33.94 6.65
N THR A 16 -6.04 -33.99 5.45
CA THR A 16 -5.36 -33.68 4.18
C THR A 16 -5.50 -32.22 3.72
N ALA A 17 -6.47 -31.46 4.24
CA ALA A 17 -6.66 -30.06 3.82
C ALA A 17 -5.59 -29.11 4.39
N GLY A 18 -5.06 -29.40 5.57
CA GLY A 18 -4.01 -28.58 6.21
C GLY A 18 -2.64 -28.68 5.53
N ALA A 19 -2.29 -29.86 5.03
CA ALA A 19 -1.00 -30.10 4.38
C ALA A 19 -0.89 -29.45 2.99
N THR A 20 -2.00 -29.39 2.25
CA THR A 20 -2.04 -28.76 0.91
C THR A 20 -1.99 -27.22 1.00
N VAL A 21 -2.56 -26.62 2.03
CA VAL A 21 -2.52 -25.15 2.26
C VAL A 21 -1.13 -24.73 2.74
N ALA A 22 -0.48 -25.50 3.60
CA ALA A 22 0.90 -25.24 4.05
C ALA A 22 1.89 -25.32 2.88
N GLY A 23 1.80 -26.36 2.05
CA GLY A 23 2.67 -26.53 0.88
C GLY A 23 2.50 -25.43 -0.19
N LYS A 24 1.29 -24.90 -0.38
CA LYS A 24 1.06 -23.75 -1.27
C LYS A 24 1.68 -22.46 -0.72
N LYS A 25 1.58 -22.21 0.58
CA LYS A 25 2.20 -21.04 1.23
C LYS A 25 3.73 -21.09 1.16
N ASP A 26 4.34 -22.26 1.34
CA ASP A 26 5.79 -22.40 1.24
C ASP A 26 6.29 -22.22 -0.20
N ALA A 27 5.58 -22.77 -1.20
CA ALA A 27 5.93 -22.59 -2.61
C ALA A 27 5.82 -21.12 -3.04
N GLN A 28 4.80 -20.40 -2.59
CA GLN A 28 4.60 -18.99 -2.88
C GLN A 28 5.68 -18.12 -2.21
N ARG A 29 6.08 -18.45 -1.00
CA ARG A 29 7.19 -17.78 -0.31
C ARG A 29 8.52 -17.97 -1.03
N ASP A 30 8.82 -19.19 -1.50
CA ASP A 30 10.05 -19.48 -2.24
C ASP A 30 10.09 -18.75 -3.59
N GLN A 31 8.95 -18.63 -4.27
CA GLN A 31 8.83 -17.83 -5.49
C GLN A 31 9.09 -16.34 -5.22
N THR A 32 8.51 -15.78 -4.15
CA THR A 32 8.74 -14.39 -3.74
C THR A 32 10.21 -14.13 -3.46
N ILE A 33 10.89 -15.03 -2.70
CA ILE A 33 12.32 -14.90 -2.41
C ILE A 33 13.16 -14.94 -3.70
N ARG A 34 12.84 -15.84 -4.63
CA ARG A 34 13.55 -15.89 -5.93
C ARG A 34 13.38 -14.61 -6.72
N ARG A 35 12.20 -14.01 -6.75
CA ARG A 35 11.94 -12.72 -7.41
C ARG A 35 12.69 -11.58 -6.73
N MET A 36 12.68 -11.54 -5.38
CA MET A 36 13.47 -10.57 -4.61
C MET A 36 14.96 -10.65 -4.95
N LEU A 37 15.52 -11.86 -5.02
CA LEU A 37 16.91 -12.06 -5.44
C LEU A 37 17.13 -11.67 -6.91
N GLY A 38 16.12 -11.84 -7.76
CA GLY A 38 16.13 -11.43 -9.16
C GLY A 38 16.33 -9.92 -9.35
N LEU A 39 15.86 -9.07 -8.41
CA LEU A 39 16.07 -7.61 -8.45
C LEU A 39 17.57 -7.21 -8.44
N PHE A 40 18.43 -8.12 -7.96
CA PHE A 40 19.87 -7.88 -7.88
C PHE A 40 20.66 -8.52 -9.03
N SER A 41 20.00 -9.19 -9.98
CA SER A 41 20.67 -9.94 -11.06
C SER A 41 21.56 -9.07 -11.95
N GLY A 42 21.19 -7.80 -12.16
CA GLY A 42 21.98 -6.80 -12.90
C GLY A 42 23.10 -6.14 -12.09
N ARG A 43 23.19 -6.41 -10.77
CA ARG A 43 24.10 -5.71 -9.83
C ARG A 43 25.11 -6.66 -9.17
N LYS A 44 25.48 -7.73 -9.88
CA LYS A 44 26.39 -8.79 -9.36
C LYS A 44 27.74 -8.26 -8.86
N GLY A 45 28.28 -7.23 -9.50
CA GLY A 45 29.52 -6.58 -9.07
C GLY A 45 29.40 -5.91 -7.68
N MET A 46 28.26 -5.24 -7.40
CA MET A 46 28.00 -4.65 -6.09
C MET A 46 27.79 -5.72 -5.00
N LEU A 47 27.14 -6.84 -5.32
CA LEU A 47 26.99 -7.98 -4.41
C LEU A 47 28.35 -8.61 -4.08
N ALA A 48 29.23 -8.78 -5.07
CA ALA A 48 30.59 -9.28 -4.84
C ALA A 48 31.41 -8.31 -3.98
N ALA A 49 31.32 -7.00 -4.23
CA ALA A 49 31.97 -5.97 -3.42
C ALA A 49 31.44 -5.98 -1.98
N LEU A 50 30.14 -6.13 -1.77
CA LEU A 50 29.52 -6.26 -0.47
C LEU A 50 30.09 -7.45 0.31
N MET A 51 30.12 -8.64 -0.31
CA MET A 51 30.66 -9.85 0.32
C MET A 51 32.15 -9.71 0.66
N ALA A 52 32.94 -9.10 -0.22
CA ALA A 52 34.34 -8.82 0.06
C ALA A 52 34.51 -7.86 1.24
N LEU A 53 33.72 -6.78 1.31
CA LEU A 53 33.73 -5.85 2.42
C LEU A 53 33.29 -6.49 3.74
N VAL A 54 32.26 -7.36 3.73
CA VAL A 54 31.86 -8.15 4.90
C VAL A 54 33.03 -9.00 5.40
N CYS A 55 33.76 -9.67 4.51
CA CYS A 55 34.93 -10.45 4.86
C CYS A 55 36.02 -9.57 5.51
N VAL A 56 36.33 -8.42 4.92
CA VAL A 56 37.34 -7.49 5.46
C VAL A 56 36.94 -6.98 6.84
N VAL A 57 35.68 -6.55 7.00
CA VAL A 57 35.17 -6.06 8.29
C VAL A 57 35.23 -7.15 9.35
N THR A 58 34.74 -8.35 9.03
CA THR A 58 34.70 -9.46 9.99
C THR A 58 36.12 -9.91 10.40
N VAL A 59 37.01 -10.12 9.45
CA VAL A 59 38.39 -10.51 9.74
C VAL A 59 39.12 -9.40 10.52
N GLY A 60 38.94 -8.15 10.13
CA GLY A 60 39.53 -7.00 10.85
C GLY A 60 39.06 -6.92 12.30
N THR A 61 37.76 -7.05 12.53
CA THR A 61 37.16 -7.04 13.88
C THR A 61 37.67 -8.21 14.73
N LEU A 62 37.79 -9.40 14.15
CA LEU A 62 38.26 -10.62 14.85
C LEU A 62 39.77 -10.67 15.03
N THR A 63 40.54 -9.83 14.35
CA THR A 63 42.00 -9.72 14.56
C THR A 63 42.32 -8.88 15.81
N LEU A 64 41.45 -7.97 16.22
CA LEU A 64 41.68 -7.10 17.39
C LEU A 64 41.87 -7.86 18.71
N PRO A 65 41.06 -8.87 19.09
CA PRO A 65 41.28 -9.64 20.30
C PRO A 65 42.64 -10.36 20.32
N MET A 66 43.09 -10.87 19.17
CA MET A 66 44.39 -11.51 19.06
C MET A 66 45.54 -10.51 19.30
N LEU A 67 45.44 -9.31 18.75
CA LEU A 67 46.42 -8.24 18.97
C LEU A 67 46.40 -7.75 20.42
N THR A 68 45.24 -7.63 21.04
CA THR A 68 45.09 -7.31 22.47
C THR A 68 45.76 -8.39 23.33
N GLY A 69 45.53 -9.67 23.02
CA GLY A 69 46.22 -10.77 23.72
C GLY A 69 47.75 -10.69 23.61
N ARG A 70 48.28 -10.42 22.41
CA ARG A 70 49.73 -10.22 22.22
C ARG A 70 50.27 -9.02 23.00
N ALA A 71 49.50 -7.92 23.05
CA ALA A 71 49.89 -6.75 23.84
C ALA A 71 49.94 -7.06 25.34
N VAL A 72 49.00 -7.88 25.86
CA VAL A 72 49.02 -8.39 27.24
C VAL A 72 50.26 -9.27 27.50
N ASP A 73 50.62 -10.12 26.53
CA ASP A 73 51.79 -11.00 26.65
C ASP A 73 53.13 -10.23 26.63
N CYS A 74 53.18 -8.96 26.14
CA CYS A 74 54.35 -8.08 26.28
C CYS A 74 54.57 -7.57 27.72
N ILE A 75 53.60 -7.79 28.64
CA ILE A 75 53.70 -7.45 30.06
C ILE A 75 54.09 -8.67 30.85
N VAL A 76 55.39 -8.92 31.02
CA VAL A 76 55.92 -10.13 31.63
C VAL A 76 55.83 -10.13 33.15
N GLY A 77 55.86 -8.92 33.79
CA GLY A 77 55.76 -8.77 35.24
C GLY A 77 55.99 -7.32 35.68
N PRO A 78 55.92 -7.01 36.99
CA PRO A 78 56.17 -5.67 37.50
C PRO A 78 57.56 -5.16 37.09
N GLY A 79 57.61 -4.12 36.27
CA GLY A 79 58.87 -3.53 35.78
C GLY A 79 59.52 -4.26 34.60
N GLN A 80 58.93 -5.30 34.08
CA GLN A 80 59.41 -6.07 32.92
C GLN A 80 58.39 -5.96 31.77
N VAL A 81 58.34 -4.80 31.13
CA VAL A 81 57.46 -4.55 29.99
C VAL A 81 58.30 -4.39 28.73
N ASP A 82 57.98 -5.17 27.69
CA ASP A 82 58.54 -4.95 26.36
C ASP A 82 57.76 -3.80 25.65
N PHE A 83 58.27 -2.57 25.84
CA PHE A 83 57.69 -1.37 25.21
C PHE A 83 57.82 -1.37 23.69
N GLY A 84 58.85 -2.10 23.14
CA GLY A 84 59.00 -2.21 21.69
C GLY A 84 57.87 -3.06 21.07
N GLY A 85 57.68 -4.27 21.60
CA GLY A 85 56.58 -5.16 21.17
C GLY A 85 55.19 -4.55 21.40
N LEU A 86 54.99 -3.82 22.52
CA LEU A 86 53.75 -3.14 22.82
C LEU A 86 53.46 -2.01 21.81
N ALA A 87 54.48 -1.21 21.43
CA ALA A 87 54.33 -0.18 20.41
C ALA A 87 54.02 -0.72 19.03
N ASP A 88 54.58 -1.90 18.67
CA ASP A 88 54.29 -2.59 17.42
C ASP A 88 52.83 -3.13 17.41
N CYS A 89 52.40 -3.75 18.50
CA CYS A 89 51.01 -4.15 18.66
C CYS A 89 50.05 -2.95 18.55
N ALA A 90 50.36 -1.83 19.22
CA ALA A 90 49.50 -0.62 19.17
C ALA A 90 49.42 -0.03 17.75
N ARG A 91 50.56 0.04 17.02
CA ARG A 91 50.56 0.47 15.62
C ARG A 91 49.70 -0.41 14.71
N LEU A 92 49.85 -1.73 14.88
CA LEU A 92 49.07 -2.71 14.08
C LEU A 92 47.56 -2.65 14.43
N MET A 93 47.24 -2.49 15.73
CA MET A 93 45.83 -2.27 16.16
C MET A 93 45.25 -1.00 15.55
N ALA A 94 45.99 0.12 15.61
CA ALA A 94 45.52 1.38 14.99
C ALA A 94 45.29 1.22 13.47
N ALA A 95 46.22 0.60 12.76
CA ALA A 95 46.07 0.31 11.33
C ALA A 95 44.85 -0.58 11.05
N THR A 96 44.66 -1.65 11.82
CA THR A 96 43.52 -2.57 11.69
C THR A 96 42.21 -1.83 11.94
N ILE A 97 42.12 -0.98 12.97
CA ILE A 97 40.92 -0.17 13.28
C ILE A 97 40.62 0.77 12.12
N CYS A 98 41.61 1.49 11.59
CA CYS A 98 41.42 2.43 10.47
C CYS A 98 40.91 1.70 9.21
N VAL A 99 41.50 0.56 8.86
CA VAL A 99 41.07 -0.24 7.70
C VAL A 99 39.68 -0.79 7.91
N THR A 100 39.38 -1.34 9.09
CA THR A 100 38.05 -1.88 9.41
C THR A 100 36.98 -0.80 9.40
N ALA A 101 37.26 0.39 9.95
CA ALA A 101 36.32 1.52 9.94
C ALA A 101 36.06 2.02 8.53
N ALA A 102 37.08 2.15 7.69
CA ALA A 102 36.93 2.53 6.28
C ALA A 102 36.11 1.48 5.51
N ALA A 103 36.40 0.20 5.73
CA ALA A 103 35.66 -0.91 5.11
C ALA A 103 34.19 -0.94 5.59
N GLN A 104 33.93 -0.67 6.87
CA GLN A 104 32.58 -0.63 7.43
C GLN A 104 31.76 0.53 6.87
N TYR A 105 32.39 1.70 6.68
CA TYR A 105 31.76 2.84 6.01
C TYR A 105 31.43 2.52 4.54
N ALA A 106 32.39 1.92 3.82
CA ALA A 106 32.15 1.49 2.44
C ALA A 106 31.04 0.41 2.35
N LEU A 107 31.02 -0.53 3.29
CA LEU A 107 29.97 -1.56 3.39
C LEU A 107 28.58 -0.92 3.56
N ALA A 108 28.45 0.06 4.47
CA ALA A 108 27.19 0.76 4.67
C ALA A 108 26.73 1.49 3.40
N LEU A 109 27.65 2.17 2.69
CA LEU A 109 27.33 2.86 1.43
C LEU A 109 26.86 1.88 0.34
N VAL A 110 27.57 0.76 0.17
CA VAL A 110 27.21 -0.26 -0.85
C VAL A 110 25.87 -0.91 -0.52
N THR A 111 25.67 -1.29 0.77
CA THR A 111 24.41 -1.90 1.23
C THR A 111 23.23 -0.97 1.00
N ASN A 112 23.34 0.28 1.44
CA ASN A 112 22.26 1.25 1.28
C ASN A 112 21.95 1.49 -0.21
N ARG A 113 22.97 1.73 -1.04
CA ARG A 113 22.76 1.88 -2.49
C ARG A 113 22.06 0.68 -3.11
N LEU A 114 22.45 -0.53 -2.72
CA LEU A 114 21.87 -1.75 -3.26
C LEU A 114 20.40 -1.89 -2.86
N ALA A 115 20.10 -1.69 -1.57
CA ALA A 115 18.76 -1.81 -1.01
C ALA A 115 17.79 -0.73 -1.55
N TYR A 116 18.19 0.55 -1.46
CA TYR A 116 17.35 1.65 -1.91
C TYR A 116 17.09 1.65 -3.41
N ASN A 117 18.10 1.30 -4.23
CA ASN A 117 17.89 1.21 -5.67
C ASN A 117 16.94 0.07 -6.05
N ALA A 118 17.00 -1.09 -5.36
CA ALA A 118 16.09 -2.19 -5.62
C ALA A 118 14.63 -1.85 -5.23
N ALA A 119 14.45 -1.20 -4.09
CA ALA A 119 13.13 -0.74 -3.65
C ALA A 119 12.58 0.37 -4.54
N TYR A 120 13.44 1.30 -5.00
CA TYR A 120 13.06 2.34 -5.94
C TYR A 120 12.56 1.76 -7.26
N ASP A 121 13.31 0.81 -7.86
CA ASP A 121 12.92 0.18 -9.12
C ASP A 121 11.56 -0.53 -8.99
N LEU A 122 11.35 -1.25 -7.88
CA LEU A 122 10.09 -1.95 -7.64
C LEU A 122 8.93 -0.99 -7.39
N ARG A 123 9.18 0.12 -6.66
CA ARG A 123 8.18 1.17 -6.43
C ARG A 123 7.76 1.85 -7.74
N CYS A 124 8.73 2.17 -8.60
CA CYS A 124 8.43 2.72 -9.92
C CYS A 124 7.62 1.73 -10.77
N GLN A 125 8.01 0.45 -10.79
CA GLN A 125 7.27 -0.59 -11.51
C GLN A 125 5.84 -0.72 -10.99
N ALA A 126 5.64 -0.75 -9.66
CA ALA A 126 4.31 -0.83 -9.06
C ALA A 126 3.44 0.40 -9.39
N PHE A 127 4.03 1.60 -9.37
CA PHE A 127 3.32 2.83 -9.69
C PHE A 127 2.97 2.92 -11.19
N ASP A 128 3.91 2.59 -12.08
CA ASP A 128 3.67 2.56 -13.52
C ASP A 128 2.61 1.51 -13.89
N HIS A 129 2.61 0.37 -13.18
CA HIS A 129 1.63 -0.69 -13.36
C HIS A 129 0.23 -0.22 -12.94
N LEU A 130 0.13 0.42 -11.75
CA LEU A 130 -1.13 0.98 -11.24
C LEU A 130 -1.79 1.95 -12.22
N GLN A 131 -0.99 2.77 -12.93
CA GLN A 131 -1.51 3.72 -13.92
C GLN A 131 -2.13 3.06 -15.17
N ARG A 132 -1.87 1.77 -15.38
CA ARG A 132 -2.34 0.97 -16.53
C ARG A 132 -3.33 -0.12 -16.14
N MET A 133 -3.71 -0.18 -14.87
CA MET A 133 -4.71 -1.13 -14.39
C MET A 133 -6.12 -0.73 -14.81
N PRO A 134 -7.03 -1.69 -15.00
CA PRO A 134 -8.43 -1.39 -15.22
C PRO A 134 -9.04 -0.70 -14.00
N LEU A 135 -10.02 0.18 -14.22
CA LEU A 135 -10.73 0.90 -13.16
C LEU A 135 -11.37 -0.08 -12.15
N ALA A 136 -11.78 -1.26 -12.62
CA ALA A 136 -12.34 -2.34 -11.79
C ALA A 136 -11.45 -2.72 -10.59
N TYR A 137 -10.13 -2.66 -10.74
CA TYR A 137 -9.21 -2.91 -9.63
C TYR A 137 -9.30 -1.82 -8.56
N ILE A 138 -9.33 -0.55 -8.99
CA ILE A 138 -9.39 0.61 -8.08
C ILE A 138 -10.74 0.66 -7.35
N ASP A 139 -11.83 0.33 -8.05
CA ASP A 139 -13.19 0.31 -7.49
C ASP A 139 -13.39 -0.80 -6.43
N THR A 140 -12.63 -1.90 -6.54
CA THR A 140 -12.74 -3.07 -5.64
C THR A 140 -11.77 -3.04 -4.46
N HIS A 141 -10.78 -2.13 -4.46
CA HIS A 141 -9.77 -2.03 -3.41
C HIS A 141 -9.80 -0.66 -2.74
N GLU A 142 -9.57 -0.63 -1.43
CA GLU A 142 -9.47 0.63 -0.70
C GLU A 142 -8.24 1.43 -1.14
N HIS A 143 -8.43 2.70 -1.50
CA HIS A 143 -7.33 3.59 -1.95
C HIS A 143 -6.19 3.68 -0.93
N GLY A 144 -6.52 3.65 0.37
CA GLY A 144 -5.53 3.66 1.45
C GLY A 144 -4.67 2.41 1.47
N GLU A 145 -5.24 1.24 1.18
CA GLU A 145 -4.52 -0.02 1.10
C GLU A 145 -3.53 -0.01 -0.07
N VAL A 146 -3.98 0.39 -1.27
CA VAL A 146 -3.12 0.47 -2.46
C VAL A 146 -1.97 1.45 -2.24
N ALA A 147 -2.25 2.62 -1.67
CA ALA A 147 -1.22 3.61 -1.33
C ALA A 147 -0.22 3.06 -0.31
N SER A 148 -0.70 2.37 0.73
CA SER A 148 0.15 1.74 1.75
C SER A 148 1.06 0.66 1.17
N ARG A 149 0.58 -0.16 0.23
CA ARG A 149 1.40 -1.16 -0.47
C ARG A 149 2.58 -0.50 -1.20
N ILE A 150 2.37 0.59 -1.92
CA ILE A 150 3.42 1.27 -2.71
C ILE A 150 4.42 2.02 -1.80
N VAL A 151 3.95 2.63 -0.70
CA VAL A 151 4.79 3.47 0.16
C VAL A 151 5.40 2.64 1.29
N ASN A 152 4.55 2.09 2.18
CA ASN A 152 5.00 1.45 3.41
C ASN A 152 5.66 0.08 3.16
N ASP A 153 5.07 -0.76 2.30
CA ASP A 153 5.64 -2.08 2.01
C ASP A 153 6.98 -1.97 1.28
N ALA A 154 7.16 -0.97 0.40
CA ALA A 154 8.45 -0.73 -0.25
C ALA A 154 9.53 -0.24 0.74
N ASP A 155 9.18 0.56 1.75
CA ASP A 155 10.10 0.98 2.79
C ASP A 155 10.48 -0.19 3.71
N GLN A 156 9.51 -1.04 4.08
CA GLN A 156 9.75 -2.24 4.87
C GLN A 156 10.64 -3.25 4.11
N LEU A 157 10.45 -3.38 2.80
CA LEU A 157 11.31 -4.18 1.94
C LEU A 157 12.75 -3.66 1.95
N THR A 158 12.94 -2.33 1.91
CA THR A 158 14.26 -1.70 2.00
C THR A 158 14.97 -2.05 3.31
N ASN A 159 14.27 -1.96 4.44
CA ASN A 159 14.81 -2.31 5.75
C ASN A 159 15.25 -3.78 5.81
N GLY A 160 14.42 -4.68 5.28
CA GLY A 160 14.79 -6.10 5.20
C GLY A 160 16.00 -6.38 4.32
N PHE A 161 16.17 -5.67 3.21
CA PHE A 161 17.37 -5.77 2.38
C PHE A 161 18.61 -5.28 3.11
N VAL A 162 18.54 -4.12 3.78
CA VAL A 162 19.67 -3.57 4.55
C VAL A 162 20.10 -4.56 5.63
N MET A 163 19.16 -5.05 6.44
CA MET A 163 19.45 -6.02 7.50
C MET A 163 19.94 -7.36 6.94
N GLY A 164 19.27 -7.87 5.91
CA GLY A 164 19.61 -9.14 5.29
C GLY A 164 21.02 -9.16 4.66
N PHE A 165 21.41 -8.09 3.99
CA PHE A 165 22.73 -7.99 3.36
C PHE A 165 23.87 -7.69 4.34
N GLN A 166 23.59 -6.97 5.42
CA GLN A 166 24.63 -6.59 6.37
C GLN A 166 24.76 -7.59 7.51
N GLN A 167 23.65 -7.96 8.17
CA GLN A 167 23.71 -8.73 9.42
C GLN A 167 23.82 -10.23 9.19
N LEU A 168 23.12 -10.82 8.22
CA LEU A 168 23.21 -12.26 8.00
C LEU A 168 24.60 -12.73 7.55
N PRO A 169 25.21 -12.16 6.48
CA PRO A 169 26.53 -12.64 6.05
C PRO A 169 27.60 -12.36 7.11
N SER A 170 27.57 -11.19 7.77
CA SER A 170 28.55 -10.86 8.82
C SER A 170 28.38 -11.75 10.05
N GLY A 171 27.13 -12.03 10.46
CA GLY A 171 26.85 -12.90 11.60
C GLY A 171 27.32 -14.34 11.37
N VAL A 172 26.98 -14.93 10.21
CA VAL A 172 27.41 -16.28 9.86
C VAL A 172 28.93 -16.35 9.76
N LEU A 173 29.56 -15.37 9.09
CA LEU A 173 31.01 -15.33 8.93
C LEU A 173 31.72 -15.16 10.29
N THR A 174 31.18 -14.29 11.17
CA THR A 174 31.70 -14.10 12.54
C THR A 174 31.68 -15.40 13.31
N ILE A 175 30.57 -16.15 13.30
CA ILE A 175 30.48 -17.45 13.99
C ILE A 175 31.56 -18.41 13.46
N VAL A 176 31.66 -18.58 12.14
CA VAL A 176 32.61 -19.52 11.53
C VAL A 176 34.05 -19.13 11.83
N VAL A 177 34.43 -17.87 11.58
CA VAL A 177 35.83 -17.41 11.77
C VAL A 177 36.21 -17.39 13.23
N THR A 178 35.31 -17.01 14.14
CA THR A 178 35.56 -17.02 15.58
C THR A 178 35.83 -18.45 16.07
N LEU A 179 35.00 -19.42 15.64
CA LEU A 179 35.24 -20.84 15.96
C LEU A 179 36.61 -21.32 15.48
N VAL A 180 36.98 -20.99 14.24
CA VAL A 180 38.31 -21.36 13.70
C VAL A 180 39.43 -20.78 14.55
N PHE A 181 39.35 -19.51 14.96
CA PHE A 181 40.34 -18.90 15.83
C PHE A 181 40.38 -19.52 17.23
N MET A 182 39.21 -19.82 17.84
CA MET A 182 39.15 -20.50 19.14
C MET A 182 39.76 -21.87 19.10
N PHE A 183 39.44 -22.70 18.07
CA PHE A 183 40.03 -24.04 17.93
C PHE A 183 41.54 -24.00 17.66
N ARG A 184 42.04 -22.96 16.98
CA ARG A 184 43.49 -22.75 16.79
C ARG A 184 44.24 -22.36 18.07
N LEU A 185 43.58 -21.59 18.96
CA LEU A 185 44.16 -21.20 20.23
C LEU A 185 44.20 -22.36 21.22
N ASN A 186 43.07 -22.99 21.48
CA ASN A 186 42.98 -24.16 22.33
C ASN A 186 41.71 -24.99 22.04
N PRO A 187 41.84 -26.22 21.51
CA PRO A 187 40.71 -27.08 21.16
C PRO A 187 39.81 -27.46 22.35
N LEU A 188 40.40 -27.64 23.54
CA LEU A 188 39.68 -28.09 24.72
C LEU A 188 38.71 -26.98 25.22
N ILE A 189 39.19 -25.75 25.35
CA ILE A 189 38.35 -24.61 25.76
C ILE A 189 37.31 -24.31 24.67
N ALA A 190 37.68 -24.39 23.37
CA ALA A 190 36.77 -24.23 22.25
C ALA A 190 35.62 -25.25 22.29
N GLY A 191 35.95 -26.51 22.65
CA GLY A 191 34.96 -27.56 22.85
C GLY A 191 33.93 -27.22 23.94
N VAL A 192 34.38 -26.69 25.09
CA VAL A 192 33.47 -26.26 26.17
C VAL A 192 32.50 -25.21 25.69
N VAL A 193 32.98 -24.18 24.96
CA VAL A 193 32.10 -23.11 24.40
C VAL A 193 31.11 -23.70 23.41
N THR A 194 31.57 -24.57 22.51
CA THR A 194 30.72 -25.18 21.49
C THR A 194 29.61 -26.04 22.10
N VAL A 195 29.86 -26.73 23.23
CA VAL A 195 28.85 -27.53 23.95
C VAL A 195 27.85 -26.64 24.71
N LEU A 196 28.30 -25.52 25.28
CA LEU A 196 27.41 -24.60 26.03
C LEU A 196 26.52 -23.75 25.12
N THR A 197 26.94 -23.45 23.90
CA THR A 197 26.21 -22.60 22.95
C THR A 197 24.80 -23.11 22.59
N PRO A 198 24.58 -24.39 22.27
CA PRO A 198 23.25 -24.90 21.99
C PRO A 198 22.25 -24.66 23.12
N PHE A 199 22.71 -24.68 24.38
CA PHE A 199 21.86 -24.39 25.53
C PHE A 199 21.44 -22.92 25.57
N SER A 200 22.37 -22.01 25.27
CA SER A 200 22.04 -20.57 25.16
C SER A 200 21.05 -20.31 24.03
N VAL A 201 21.25 -20.94 22.86
CA VAL A 201 20.33 -20.83 21.70
C VAL A 201 18.93 -21.41 22.02
N TRP A 202 18.89 -22.54 22.71
CA TRP A 202 17.63 -23.14 23.16
C TRP A 202 16.87 -22.23 24.10
N MET A 203 17.54 -21.62 25.08
CA MET A 203 16.95 -20.68 26.01
C MET A 203 16.42 -19.41 25.29
N ALA A 204 17.21 -18.86 24.35
CA ALA A 204 16.78 -17.73 23.53
C ALA A 204 15.52 -18.06 22.73
N LYS A 205 15.49 -19.24 22.09
CA LYS A 205 14.31 -19.71 21.32
C LYS A 205 13.09 -19.90 22.22
N PHE A 206 13.26 -20.45 23.42
CA PHE A 206 12.18 -20.63 24.37
C PHE A 206 11.54 -19.28 24.75
N ILE A 207 12.35 -18.29 25.15
CA ILE A 207 11.87 -16.96 25.54
C ILE A 207 11.23 -16.25 24.33
N SER A 208 11.90 -16.25 23.17
CA SER A 208 11.41 -15.60 21.96
C SER A 208 10.08 -16.19 21.48
N SER A 209 9.89 -17.51 21.57
CA SER A 209 8.63 -18.15 21.15
C SER A 209 7.45 -17.78 22.06
N HIS A 210 7.69 -17.59 23.36
CA HIS A 210 6.65 -17.12 24.29
C HIS A 210 6.35 -15.63 24.09
N ALA A 211 7.39 -14.80 23.93
CA ALA A 211 7.21 -13.39 23.63
C ALA A 211 6.41 -13.15 22.33
N SER A 212 6.80 -13.83 21.23
CA SER A 212 6.15 -13.68 19.93
C SER A 212 4.67 -14.08 19.93
N ARG A 213 4.29 -15.10 20.73
CA ARG A 213 2.88 -15.48 20.89
C ARG A 213 2.05 -14.35 21.51
N HIS A 214 2.56 -13.71 22.56
CA HIS A 214 1.87 -12.59 23.21
C HIS A 214 1.91 -11.31 22.37
N PHE A 215 2.99 -11.06 21.62
CA PHE A 215 3.02 -9.96 20.64
C PHE A 215 1.98 -10.12 19.52
N ALA A 216 1.75 -11.35 19.05
CA ALA A 216 0.69 -11.62 18.09
C ALA A 216 -0.71 -11.31 18.68
N GLY A 217 -0.97 -11.74 19.93
CA GLY A 217 -2.20 -11.40 20.64
C GLY A 217 -2.37 -9.89 20.86
N GLN A 218 -1.29 -9.20 21.24
CA GLN A 218 -1.27 -7.74 21.38
C GLN A 218 -1.60 -7.04 20.05
N THR A 219 -1.01 -7.47 18.94
CA THR A 219 -1.27 -6.89 17.61
C THR A 219 -2.72 -7.06 17.19
N GLN A 220 -3.30 -8.25 17.44
CA GLN A 220 -4.70 -8.51 17.15
C GLN A 220 -5.64 -7.59 17.97
N LEU A 221 -5.41 -7.49 19.30
CA LEU A 221 -6.23 -6.64 20.18
C LEU A 221 -6.04 -5.15 19.88
N ARG A 222 -4.84 -4.74 19.47
CA ARG A 222 -4.60 -3.37 19.00
C ARG A 222 -5.40 -3.06 17.73
N GLY A 223 -5.49 -4.00 16.78
CA GLY A 223 -6.36 -3.87 15.60
C GLY A 223 -7.83 -3.76 15.97
N GLU A 224 -8.32 -4.58 16.93
CA GLU A 224 -9.69 -4.50 17.46
C GLU A 224 -9.97 -3.13 18.09
N LEU A 225 -9.03 -2.62 18.91
CA LEU A 225 -9.15 -1.29 19.53
C LEU A 225 -9.14 -0.17 18.48
N THR A 226 -8.25 -0.23 17.48
CA THR A 226 -8.20 0.77 16.42
C THR A 226 -9.51 0.82 15.63
N GLY A 227 -10.04 -0.34 15.22
CA GLY A 227 -11.34 -0.39 14.53
C GLY A 227 -12.49 0.15 15.37
N LEU A 228 -12.49 -0.15 16.68
CA LEU A 228 -13.50 0.41 17.61
C LEU A 228 -13.38 1.95 17.69
N VAL A 229 -12.16 2.49 17.79
CA VAL A 229 -11.93 3.95 17.86
C VAL A 229 -12.34 4.63 16.56
N GLU A 230 -12.05 4.03 15.41
CA GLU A 230 -12.49 4.54 14.10
C GLU A 230 -14.02 4.55 14.00
N GLU A 231 -14.69 3.47 14.44
CA GLU A 231 -16.16 3.40 14.51
C GLU A 231 -16.73 4.50 15.43
N MET A 232 -16.11 4.72 16.58
CA MET A 232 -16.54 5.74 17.55
C MET A 232 -16.35 7.17 17.01
N ILE A 233 -15.22 7.45 16.34
CA ILE A 233 -14.94 8.76 15.74
C ILE A 233 -15.90 9.02 14.58
N GLY A 234 -16.08 8.02 13.70
CA GLY A 234 -17.01 8.12 12.58
C GLY A 234 -18.47 8.27 12.98
N GLY A 235 -18.86 7.70 14.15
CA GLY A 235 -20.20 7.78 14.69
C GLY A 235 -20.38 8.79 15.84
N ALA A 236 -19.44 9.72 16.06
CA ALA A 236 -19.41 10.60 17.23
C ALA A 236 -20.71 11.40 17.40
N ASP A 237 -21.21 11.99 16.31
CA ASP A 237 -22.48 12.75 16.32
C ASP A 237 -23.67 11.88 16.74
N THR A 238 -23.68 10.62 16.28
CA THR A 238 -24.73 9.65 16.63
C THR A 238 -24.65 9.24 18.09
N ILE A 239 -23.43 8.97 18.58
CA ILE A 239 -23.17 8.59 19.97
C ILE A 239 -23.64 9.70 20.91
N GLU A 240 -23.34 10.95 20.57
CA GLU A 240 -23.75 12.12 21.35
C GLU A 240 -25.27 12.33 21.29
N ALA A 241 -25.87 12.26 20.09
CA ALA A 241 -27.31 12.47 19.89
C ALA A 241 -28.17 11.45 20.65
N PHE A 242 -27.71 10.18 20.76
CA PHE A 242 -28.42 9.12 21.47
C PHE A 242 -28.00 8.98 22.94
N GLY A 243 -26.98 9.69 23.40
CA GLY A 243 -26.50 9.66 24.78
C GLY A 243 -25.90 8.32 25.20
N VAL A 244 -25.36 7.51 24.27
CA VAL A 244 -24.86 6.16 24.51
C VAL A 244 -23.34 6.11 24.77
N ALA A 245 -22.70 7.25 25.01
CA ALA A 245 -21.25 7.37 25.22
C ALA A 245 -20.72 6.46 26.32
N GLU A 246 -21.47 6.29 27.46
CA GLU A 246 -21.03 5.46 28.57
C GLU A 246 -20.91 3.97 28.18
N SER A 247 -21.87 3.45 27.42
CA SER A 247 -21.85 2.05 26.96
C SER A 247 -20.71 1.78 25.98
N VAL A 248 -20.42 2.74 25.11
CA VAL A 248 -19.32 2.68 24.13
C VAL A 248 -17.97 2.73 24.85
N CYS A 249 -17.80 3.65 25.82
CA CYS A 249 -16.61 3.71 26.66
C CYS A 249 -16.42 2.45 27.53
N ALA A 250 -17.51 1.81 27.97
CA ALA A 250 -17.40 0.54 28.68
C ALA A 250 -16.82 -0.58 27.82
N ARG A 251 -17.24 -0.66 26.55
CA ARG A 251 -16.72 -1.63 25.58
C ARG A 251 -15.24 -1.37 25.27
N GLU A 252 -14.86 -0.10 25.08
CA GLU A 252 -13.47 0.30 24.86
C GLU A 252 -12.58 -0.13 26.04
N ARG A 253 -12.99 0.16 27.29
CA ARG A 253 -12.25 -0.25 28.50
C ARG A 253 -12.05 -1.76 28.60
N GLU A 254 -13.03 -2.56 28.17
CA GLU A 254 -12.91 -4.04 28.16
C GLU A 254 -11.81 -4.48 27.16
N VAL A 255 -11.81 -3.93 25.95
CA VAL A 255 -10.79 -4.24 24.94
C VAL A 255 -9.41 -3.77 25.39
N ASP A 256 -9.31 -2.54 25.95
CA ASP A 256 -8.06 -1.99 26.45
C ASP A 256 -7.51 -2.79 27.64
N ALA A 257 -8.36 -3.25 28.55
CA ALA A 257 -7.94 -4.11 29.66
C ALA A 257 -7.35 -5.44 29.17
N ARG A 258 -7.94 -6.06 28.14
CA ARG A 258 -7.41 -7.28 27.50
C ARG A 258 -6.09 -6.98 26.78
N LEU A 259 -6.01 -5.87 26.07
CA LEU A 259 -4.79 -5.40 25.41
C LEU A 259 -3.67 -5.15 26.44
N GLY A 260 -4.00 -4.51 27.57
CA GLY A 260 -3.06 -4.27 28.66
C GLY A 260 -2.48 -5.57 29.24
N GLN A 261 -3.31 -6.60 29.44
CA GLN A 261 -2.84 -7.91 29.92
C GLN A 261 -1.91 -8.62 28.94
N GLU A 262 -2.26 -8.66 27.64
CA GLU A 262 -1.40 -9.28 26.63
C GLU A 262 -0.13 -8.46 26.39
N SER A 263 -0.21 -7.13 26.44
CA SER A 263 0.94 -6.24 26.34
C SER A 263 1.91 -6.44 27.52
N PHE A 264 1.39 -6.56 28.74
CA PHE A 264 2.23 -6.85 29.92
C PHE A 264 2.99 -8.16 29.75
N LYS A 265 2.32 -9.25 29.34
CA LYS A 265 2.97 -10.55 29.12
C LYS A 265 3.99 -10.48 27.98
N ALA A 266 3.66 -9.82 26.86
CA ALA A 266 4.57 -9.62 25.74
C ALA A 266 5.84 -8.89 26.16
N VAL A 267 5.70 -7.76 26.87
CA VAL A 267 6.83 -6.97 27.38
C VAL A 267 7.61 -7.74 28.45
N PHE A 268 6.94 -8.46 29.36
CA PHE A 268 7.58 -9.24 30.40
C PHE A 268 8.50 -10.32 29.79
N PHE A 269 7.97 -11.16 28.89
CA PHE A 269 8.80 -12.19 28.23
C PHE A 269 9.90 -11.58 27.38
N SER A 270 9.61 -10.52 26.64
CA SER A 270 10.62 -9.82 25.84
C SER A 270 11.75 -9.24 26.71
N SER A 271 11.39 -8.64 27.85
CA SER A 271 12.34 -8.05 28.80
C SER A 271 13.21 -9.09 29.49
N LEU A 272 12.76 -10.35 29.62
CA LEU A 272 13.56 -11.44 30.16
C LEU A 272 14.68 -11.89 29.20
N ALA A 273 14.55 -11.62 27.90
CA ALA A 273 15.53 -12.08 26.92
C ALA A 273 16.94 -11.56 27.22
N ASN A 274 17.12 -10.25 27.39
CA ASN A 274 18.42 -9.63 27.63
C ASN A 274 19.08 -10.08 28.95
N PRO A 275 18.42 -10.05 30.13
CA PRO A 275 19.01 -10.53 31.39
C PRO A 275 19.40 -12.00 31.32
N THR A 276 18.54 -12.85 30.72
CA THR A 276 18.83 -14.29 30.60
C THR A 276 20.04 -14.53 29.71
N MET A 277 20.12 -13.86 28.56
CA MET A 277 21.27 -13.99 27.68
C MET A 277 22.56 -13.46 28.31
N ARG A 278 22.49 -12.34 29.07
CA ARG A 278 23.63 -11.87 29.83
C ARG A 278 24.07 -12.87 30.90
N PHE A 279 23.13 -13.47 31.63
CA PHE A 279 23.44 -14.51 32.62
C PHE A 279 24.10 -15.70 31.96
N MET A 280 23.57 -16.19 30.82
CA MET A 280 24.16 -17.32 30.09
C MET A 280 25.57 -16.99 29.56
N ASN A 281 25.75 -15.79 28.99
CA ASN A 281 27.08 -15.34 28.55
C ASN A 281 28.05 -15.23 29.73
N SER A 282 27.61 -14.71 30.90
CA SER A 282 28.45 -14.66 32.09
C SER A 282 28.83 -16.04 32.62
N LEU A 283 27.93 -17.03 32.51
CA LEU A 283 28.21 -18.40 32.89
C LEU A 283 29.27 -19.03 31.96
N VAL A 284 29.11 -18.84 30.64
CA VAL A 284 30.10 -19.26 29.64
C VAL A 284 31.44 -18.58 29.89
N TYR A 285 31.42 -17.26 30.15
CA TYR A 285 32.63 -16.49 30.43
C TYR A 285 33.35 -16.97 31.71
N ALA A 286 32.60 -17.23 32.79
CA ALA A 286 33.14 -17.80 34.02
C ALA A 286 33.75 -19.22 33.81
N ALA A 287 33.05 -20.06 33.07
CA ALA A 287 33.56 -21.40 32.70
C ALA A 287 34.90 -21.29 31.94
N ILE A 288 34.96 -20.43 30.91
CA ILE A 288 36.20 -20.19 30.15
C ILE A 288 37.29 -19.63 31.06
N GLY A 289 36.96 -18.70 31.97
CA GLY A 289 37.93 -18.17 32.93
C GLY A 289 38.52 -19.22 33.83
N ILE A 290 37.70 -20.09 34.41
CA ILE A 290 38.12 -21.18 35.31
C ILE A 290 38.96 -22.22 34.55
N PHE A 291 38.40 -22.79 33.46
CA PHE A 291 39.10 -23.81 32.67
C PHE A 291 40.34 -23.24 31.98
N GLY A 292 40.26 -22.01 31.47
CA GLY A 292 41.39 -21.31 30.86
C GLY A 292 42.51 -21.01 31.83
N ALA A 293 42.22 -20.64 33.09
CA ALA A 293 43.24 -20.46 34.11
C ALA A 293 43.99 -21.77 34.41
N PHE A 294 43.29 -22.92 34.49
CA PHE A 294 43.98 -24.20 34.64
C PHE A 294 44.87 -24.53 33.45
N VAL A 295 44.42 -24.22 32.21
CA VAL A 295 45.24 -24.43 31.01
C VAL A 295 46.43 -23.49 30.95
N VAL A 296 46.31 -22.24 31.42
CA VAL A 296 47.45 -21.30 31.56
C VAL A 296 48.46 -21.81 32.57
N LEU A 297 48.01 -22.30 33.75
CA LEU A 297 48.88 -22.86 34.78
C LEU A 297 49.62 -24.14 34.30
N ALA A 298 48.96 -24.90 33.42
CA ALA A 298 49.57 -26.06 32.77
C ALA A 298 50.50 -25.71 31.58
N GLY A 299 50.67 -24.42 31.26
CA GLY A 299 51.50 -23.95 30.14
C GLY A 299 50.89 -24.15 28.75
N GLY A 300 49.59 -24.44 28.66
CA GLY A 300 48.90 -24.71 27.39
C GLY A 300 48.54 -23.47 26.57
N ILE A 301 48.37 -22.32 27.22
CA ILE A 301 48.11 -21.00 26.58
C ILE A 301 48.76 -19.90 27.44
N THR A 302 48.99 -18.72 26.83
CA THR A 302 49.47 -17.55 27.53
C THR A 302 48.30 -16.79 28.22
N VAL A 303 48.62 -15.87 29.15
CA VAL A 303 47.60 -14.99 29.77
C VAL A 303 46.93 -14.10 28.71
N GLY A 304 47.69 -13.57 27.75
CA GLY A 304 47.16 -12.86 26.62
C GLY A 304 46.28 -13.75 25.70
N GLY A 305 46.67 -15.01 25.50
CA GLY A 305 45.85 -15.98 24.78
C GLY A 305 44.49 -16.23 25.46
N LEU A 306 44.46 -16.32 26.80
CA LEU A 306 43.22 -16.43 27.57
C LEU A 306 42.35 -15.16 27.41
N SER A 307 42.96 -13.98 27.49
CA SER A 307 42.25 -12.69 27.26
C SER A 307 41.63 -12.62 25.87
N ALA A 308 42.37 -13.04 24.83
CA ALA A 308 41.85 -13.13 23.47
C ALA A 308 40.67 -14.13 23.36
N PHE A 309 40.81 -15.29 24.04
CA PHE A 309 39.77 -16.31 24.04
C PHE A 309 38.45 -15.83 24.67
N LEU A 310 38.52 -15.11 25.80
CA LEU A 310 37.36 -14.49 26.45
C LEU A 310 36.67 -13.49 25.54
N SER A 311 37.46 -12.68 24.81
CA SER A 311 36.92 -11.73 23.82
C SER A 311 36.27 -12.43 22.64
N TYR A 312 36.81 -13.55 22.16
CA TYR A 312 36.19 -14.35 21.10
C TYR A 312 34.90 -15.00 21.56
N ALA A 313 34.80 -15.45 22.80
CA ALA A 313 33.58 -16.04 23.35
C ALA A 313 32.42 -14.99 23.36
N ASP A 314 32.71 -13.73 23.71
CA ASP A 314 31.72 -12.65 23.65
C ASP A 314 31.29 -12.35 22.20
N GLN A 315 32.25 -12.28 21.27
CA GLN A 315 31.95 -12.03 19.85
C GLN A 315 31.21 -13.19 19.18
N TYR A 316 31.47 -14.44 19.62
CA TYR A 316 30.77 -15.61 19.13
C TYR A 316 29.31 -15.65 19.55
N ALA A 317 28.97 -15.12 20.74
CA ALA A 317 27.60 -15.14 21.27
C ALA A 317 26.68 -14.08 20.63
N LYS A 318 27.22 -12.92 20.20
CA LYS A 318 26.44 -11.79 19.66
C LYS A 318 25.58 -12.15 18.45
N PRO A 319 26.11 -12.79 17.38
CA PRO A 319 25.33 -13.07 16.18
C PRO A 319 24.09 -13.94 16.41
N PHE A 320 24.10 -14.81 17.44
CA PHE A 320 22.92 -15.63 17.75
C PHE A 320 21.73 -14.80 18.24
N ASN A 321 22.01 -13.68 18.93
CA ASN A 321 20.96 -12.76 19.37
C ASN A 321 20.44 -11.93 18.19
N ASP A 322 21.33 -11.45 17.31
CA ASP A 322 21.01 -10.60 16.19
C ASP A 322 20.24 -11.36 15.09
N ILE A 323 20.61 -12.60 14.81
CA ILE A 323 19.98 -13.43 13.76
C ILE A 323 18.48 -13.59 14.00
N THR A 324 18.02 -13.70 15.25
CA THR A 324 16.57 -13.86 15.53
C THR A 324 15.78 -12.63 15.09
N GLY A 325 16.28 -11.43 15.36
CA GLY A 325 15.67 -10.17 14.92
C GLY A 325 15.67 -10.05 13.39
N VAL A 326 16.81 -10.37 12.76
CA VAL A 326 16.96 -10.34 11.29
C VAL A 326 16.01 -11.30 10.59
N VAL A 327 15.83 -12.51 11.11
CA VAL A 327 14.91 -13.50 10.52
C VAL A 327 13.47 -12.98 10.54
N THR A 328 13.05 -12.35 11.64
CA THR A 328 11.70 -11.75 11.74
C THR A 328 11.54 -10.62 10.74
N GLU A 329 12.53 -9.72 10.64
CA GLU A 329 12.49 -8.60 9.70
C GLU A 329 12.48 -9.07 8.23
N LEU A 330 13.24 -10.11 7.91
CA LEU A 330 13.19 -10.72 6.59
C LEU A 330 11.85 -11.38 6.28
N GLN A 331 11.20 -11.99 7.27
CA GLN A 331 9.85 -12.55 7.07
C GLN A 331 8.83 -11.45 6.77
N ASN A 332 8.89 -10.33 7.49
CA ASN A 332 8.07 -9.16 7.22
C ASN A 332 8.35 -8.60 5.82
N SER A 333 9.62 -8.44 5.48
CA SER A 333 10.05 -7.96 4.17
C SER A 333 9.59 -8.86 3.01
N VAL A 334 9.61 -10.19 3.20
CA VAL A 334 9.06 -11.14 2.20
C VAL A 334 7.55 -10.99 2.08
N ALA A 335 6.82 -10.73 3.16
CA ALA A 335 5.37 -10.48 3.10
C ALA A 335 5.06 -9.18 2.33
N CYS A 336 5.78 -8.10 2.62
CA CYS A 336 5.66 -6.82 1.91
C CYS A 336 6.04 -6.94 0.42
N ALA A 337 7.12 -7.67 0.12
CA ALA A 337 7.50 -7.95 -1.27
C ALA A 337 6.40 -8.71 -2.02
N ARG A 338 5.72 -9.64 -1.35
CA ARG A 338 4.62 -10.38 -1.96
C ARG A 338 3.47 -9.44 -2.32
N HIS A 339 3.04 -8.53 -1.43
CA HIS A 339 1.99 -7.55 -1.73
C HIS A 339 2.35 -6.67 -2.93
N LEU A 340 3.63 -6.22 -3.02
CA LEU A 340 4.10 -5.45 -4.16
C LEU A 340 4.11 -6.27 -5.45
N PHE A 341 4.53 -7.53 -5.40
CA PHE A 341 4.52 -8.39 -6.58
C PHE A 341 3.11 -8.78 -7.00
N GLU A 342 2.18 -9.00 -6.06
CA GLU A 342 0.76 -9.19 -6.35
C GLU A 342 0.21 -7.98 -7.12
N LEU A 343 0.53 -6.76 -6.68
CA LEU A 343 0.14 -5.54 -7.40
C LEU A 343 0.73 -5.47 -8.83
N VAL A 344 2.01 -5.84 -8.99
CA VAL A 344 2.69 -5.81 -10.31
C VAL A 344 2.23 -6.95 -11.24
N ASP A 345 1.69 -8.03 -10.68
CA ASP A 345 1.21 -9.20 -11.43
C ASP A 345 -0.28 -9.12 -11.79
N GLU A 346 -1.00 -8.13 -11.25
CA GLU A 346 -2.41 -7.94 -11.61
C GLU A 346 -2.57 -7.69 -13.11
N PRO A 347 -3.64 -8.19 -13.73
CA PRO A 347 -3.88 -7.97 -15.15
C PRO A 347 -3.96 -6.47 -15.47
N LEU A 348 -3.26 -6.06 -16.51
CA LEU A 348 -3.39 -4.72 -17.07
C LEU A 348 -4.71 -4.61 -17.84
N GLU A 349 -5.17 -3.37 -18.06
CA GLU A 349 -6.26 -3.11 -19.02
C GLU A 349 -5.89 -3.75 -20.36
N GLU A 350 -6.81 -4.53 -20.94
CA GLU A 350 -6.56 -5.18 -22.22
C GLU A 350 -6.14 -4.13 -23.26
N PRO A 351 -5.08 -4.37 -24.03
CA PRO A 351 -4.68 -3.43 -25.05
C PRO A 351 -5.79 -3.27 -26.09
N ASP A 352 -5.91 -2.07 -26.64
CA ASP A 352 -6.81 -1.84 -27.76
C ASP A 352 -6.46 -2.78 -28.94
N ALA A 353 -7.46 -3.15 -29.73
CA ALA A 353 -7.25 -4.01 -30.90
C ALA A 353 -6.21 -3.39 -31.84
N ALA A 354 -5.38 -4.22 -32.47
CA ALA A 354 -4.29 -3.72 -33.34
C ALA A 354 -4.79 -2.89 -34.54
N ASP A 355 -6.05 -3.09 -34.90
CA ASP A 355 -6.79 -2.39 -35.96
C ASP A 355 -7.83 -1.40 -35.42
N ALA A 356 -7.75 -1.06 -34.11
CA ALA A 356 -8.67 -0.12 -33.49
C ALA A 356 -8.61 1.25 -34.18
N ALA A 357 -9.77 1.75 -34.55
CA ALA A 357 -9.90 3.04 -35.24
C ALA A 357 -9.78 4.20 -34.23
N GLU A 358 -9.29 5.33 -34.70
CA GLU A 358 -9.34 6.58 -33.94
C GLU A 358 -10.57 7.39 -34.31
N LEU A 359 -11.15 8.10 -33.33
CA LEU A 359 -12.21 9.06 -33.52
C LEU A 359 -11.59 10.48 -33.55
N GLU A 360 -11.57 11.09 -34.73
CA GLU A 360 -11.12 12.49 -34.86
C GLU A 360 -12.27 13.47 -34.69
N HIS A 361 -13.45 13.12 -35.24
CA HIS A 361 -14.68 13.92 -35.12
C HIS A 361 -15.87 12.97 -34.96
N VAL A 362 -16.82 13.38 -34.13
CA VAL A 362 -18.09 12.64 -33.91
C VAL A 362 -19.27 13.59 -34.06
N ASP A 363 -20.31 13.10 -34.73
CA ASP A 363 -21.61 13.77 -34.75
C ASP A 363 -22.32 13.63 -33.40
N GLY A 364 -22.03 12.53 -32.71
CA GLY A 364 -22.47 12.26 -31.34
C GLY A 364 -23.73 11.39 -31.26
N LYS A 365 -23.98 10.53 -32.26
CA LYS A 365 -25.00 9.48 -32.15
C LYS A 365 -24.48 8.36 -31.26
N VAL A 366 -25.25 7.98 -30.24
CA VAL A 366 -24.92 6.87 -29.33
C VAL A 366 -26.02 5.85 -29.34
N GLU A 367 -25.66 4.59 -29.56
CA GLU A 367 -26.63 3.46 -29.55
C GLU A 367 -26.13 2.35 -28.63
N LEU A 368 -27.04 1.85 -27.81
CA LEU A 368 -26.88 0.63 -27.04
C LEU A 368 -27.88 -0.39 -27.59
N ASP A 369 -27.42 -1.58 -27.94
CA ASP A 369 -28.24 -2.64 -28.54
C ASP A 369 -28.10 -3.91 -27.70
N ASP A 370 -29.17 -4.31 -27.05
CA ASP A 370 -29.30 -5.50 -26.18
C ASP A 370 -28.18 -5.62 -25.12
N VAL A 371 -27.83 -4.52 -24.49
CA VAL A 371 -26.68 -4.45 -23.56
C VAL A 371 -27.02 -5.12 -22.24
N THR A 372 -26.20 -6.10 -21.87
CA THR A 372 -26.21 -6.74 -20.55
C THR A 372 -24.83 -6.61 -19.90
N PHE A 373 -24.81 -6.29 -18.59
CA PHE A 373 -23.57 -6.09 -17.84
C PHE A 373 -23.69 -6.47 -16.36
N SER A 374 -22.61 -7.07 -15.83
CA SER A 374 -22.46 -7.52 -14.44
C SER A 374 -21.10 -7.13 -13.88
N TYR A 375 -21.01 -6.44 -12.74
CA TYR A 375 -19.73 -6.30 -12.01
C TYR A 375 -19.27 -7.63 -11.39
N VAL A 376 -20.22 -8.47 -11.01
CA VAL A 376 -19.95 -9.80 -10.45
C VAL A 376 -20.64 -10.84 -11.36
N PRO A 377 -19.92 -11.82 -11.88
CA PRO A 377 -20.49 -12.84 -12.76
C PRO A 377 -21.76 -13.46 -12.18
N GLY A 378 -22.84 -13.50 -12.97
CA GLY A 378 -24.14 -14.05 -12.59
C GLY A 378 -25.03 -13.11 -11.74
N LYS A 379 -24.64 -11.84 -11.58
CA LYS A 379 -25.49 -10.80 -10.96
C LYS A 379 -25.58 -9.59 -11.88
N PRO A 380 -26.43 -9.65 -12.91
CA PRO A 380 -26.55 -8.54 -13.85
C PRO A 380 -27.10 -7.28 -13.15
N ILE A 381 -26.53 -6.14 -13.53
CA ILE A 381 -27.00 -4.81 -13.11
C ILE A 381 -27.73 -4.11 -14.25
N LEU A 382 -27.31 -4.36 -15.48
CA LEU A 382 -28.06 -3.97 -16.68
C LEU A 382 -28.45 -5.23 -17.45
N GLU A 383 -29.71 -5.31 -17.91
CA GLU A 383 -30.23 -6.44 -18.62
C GLU A 383 -31.01 -5.98 -19.86
N HIS A 384 -30.58 -6.42 -21.06
CA HIS A 384 -31.29 -6.18 -22.31
C HIS A 384 -31.65 -4.70 -22.50
N LEU A 385 -30.62 -3.81 -22.34
CA LEU A 385 -30.81 -2.37 -22.37
C LEU A 385 -30.64 -1.85 -23.80
N ASP A 386 -31.71 -1.26 -24.35
CA ASP A 386 -31.77 -0.62 -25.67
C ASP A 386 -31.90 0.91 -25.51
N LEU A 387 -30.97 1.66 -26.08
CA LEU A 387 -30.99 3.12 -26.03
C LEU A 387 -30.43 3.71 -27.31
N THR A 388 -31.09 4.71 -27.87
CA THR A 388 -30.56 5.53 -28.96
C THR A 388 -30.65 6.99 -28.57
N ALA A 389 -29.51 7.70 -28.63
CA ALA A 389 -29.38 9.13 -28.48
C ALA A 389 -28.95 9.74 -29.81
N GLU A 390 -29.72 10.69 -30.32
CA GLU A 390 -29.41 11.41 -31.57
C GLU A 390 -28.40 12.55 -31.35
N PRO A 391 -27.67 12.97 -32.37
CA PRO A 391 -26.71 14.07 -32.29
C PRO A 391 -27.29 15.34 -31.67
N GLY A 392 -26.56 15.88 -30.70
CA GLY A 392 -26.95 17.12 -30.00
C GLY A 392 -28.08 16.99 -29.01
N GLN A 393 -28.63 15.80 -28.78
CA GLN A 393 -29.75 15.53 -27.89
C GLN A 393 -29.32 15.51 -26.41
N ARG A 394 -30.14 16.10 -25.54
CA ARG A 394 -29.99 16.05 -24.08
C ARG A 394 -30.80 14.90 -23.51
N PHE A 395 -30.10 13.89 -22.98
CA PHE A 395 -30.70 12.71 -22.37
C PHE A 395 -30.67 12.84 -20.85
N ALA A 396 -31.83 12.84 -20.20
CA ALA A 396 -31.93 12.72 -18.75
C ALA A 396 -32.10 11.26 -18.32
N LEU A 397 -31.16 10.76 -17.53
CA LEU A 397 -31.23 9.44 -16.90
C LEU A 397 -31.84 9.58 -15.51
N VAL A 398 -33.03 9.02 -15.30
CA VAL A 398 -33.79 9.11 -14.05
C VAL A 398 -34.06 7.71 -13.53
N GLY A 399 -34.11 7.53 -12.22
CA GLY A 399 -34.39 6.24 -11.57
C GLY A 399 -33.85 6.20 -10.14
N HIS A 400 -34.23 5.19 -9.40
CA HIS A 400 -33.82 5.01 -8.01
C HIS A 400 -32.30 4.80 -7.87
N THR A 401 -31.76 5.07 -6.68
CA THR A 401 -30.35 4.77 -6.38
C THR A 401 -30.10 3.26 -6.57
N GLY A 402 -29.01 2.92 -7.29
CA GLY A 402 -28.66 1.52 -7.57
C GLY A 402 -29.35 0.90 -8.79
N CYS A 403 -30.16 1.63 -9.57
CA CYS A 403 -30.82 1.08 -10.77
C CYS A 403 -29.89 0.92 -12.00
N GLY A 404 -28.61 1.35 -11.94
CA GLY A 404 -27.63 1.17 -13.01
C GLY A 404 -27.22 2.42 -13.78
N LYS A 405 -27.63 3.65 -13.38
CA LYS A 405 -27.27 4.90 -14.08
C LYS A 405 -25.75 5.12 -14.21
N THR A 406 -25.02 5.01 -13.10
CA THR A 406 -23.55 5.12 -13.08
C THR A 406 -22.90 4.00 -13.88
N THR A 407 -23.47 2.80 -13.85
CA THR A 407 -23.01 1.67 -14.65
C THR A 407 -23.12 1.95 -16.15
N LEU A 408 -24.24 2.55 -16.59
CA LEU A 408 -24.41 2.99 -17.97
C LEU A 408 -23.33 4.00 -18.39
N ILE A 409 -23.04 4.98 -17.55
CA ILE A 409 -21.94 5.94 -17.77
C ILE A 409 -20.59 5.24 -17.92
N ASN A 410 -20.30 4.27 -17.07
CA ASN A 410 -19.05 3.52 -17.10
C ASN A 410 -18.89 2.73 -18.40
N LEU A 411 -19.99 2.21 -18.97
CA LEU A 411 -19.99 1.52 -20.26
C LEU A 411 -19.80 2.49 -21.44
N LEU A 412 -20.42 3.69 -21.41
CA LEU A 412 -20.23 4.72 -22.43
C LEU A 412 -18.77 5.17 -22.52
N MET A 413 -18.09 5.29 -21.38
CA MET A 413 -16.66 5.63 -21.28
C MET A 413 -15.73 4.44 -21.53
N ARG A 414 -16.30 3.25 -21.72
CA ARG A 414 -15.53 2.01 -21.81
C ARG A 414 -14.55 1.84 -20.65
N PHE A 415 -15.00 2.15 -19.41
CA PHE A 415 -14.30 1.76 -18.20
C PHE A 415 -14.48 0.27 -17.90
N TYR A 416 -15.57 -0.31 -18.44
CA TYR A 416 -15.90 -1.71 -18.44
C TYR A 416 -16.41 -2.10 -19.83
N ASP A 417 -16.15 -3.30 -20.28
CA ASP A 417 -16.73 -3.86 -21.49
C ASP A 417 -18.03 -4.60 -21.15
N VAL A 418 -19.00 -4.64 -22.07
CA VAL A 418 -20.30 -5.31 -21.89
C VAL A 418 -20.17 -6.82 -21.89
N ASP A 419 -21.02 -7.52 -21.12
CA ASP A 419 -21.08 -8.99 -21.12
C ASP A 419 -21.71 -9.50 -22.43
N SER A 420 -22.76 -8.82 -22.92
CA SER A 420 -23.40 -9.08 -24.21
C SER A 420 -24.01 -7.80 -24.79
N GLY A 421 -24.31 -7.80 -26.07
CA GLY A 421 -24.78 -6.63 -26.80
C GLY A 421 -23.66 -5.74 -27.31
N SER A 422 -23.99 -4.52 -27.69
CA SER A 422 -23.02 -3.55 -28.21
C SER A 422 -23.34 -2.12 -27.79
N VAL A 423 -22.26 -1.33 -27.60
CA VAL A 423 -22.33 0.14 -27.44
C VAL A 423 -21.64 0.75 -28.63
N THR A 424 -22.32 1.62 -29.38
CA THR A 424 -21.76 2.24 -30.57
C THR A 424 -21.78 3.77 -30.44
N VAL A 425 -20.76 4.41 -31.03
CA VAL A 425 -20.67 5.87 -31.22
C VAL A 425 -20.52 6.11 -32.73
N ASP A 426 -21.48 6.85 -33.30
CA ASP A 426 -21.60 7.10 -34.75
C ASP A 426 -21.52 5.80 -35.58
N GLY A 427 -22.19 4.74 -35.08
CA GLY A 427 -22.25 3.42 -35.73
C GLY A 427 -20.99 2.57 -35.59
N LYS A 428 -19.97 3.00 -34.83
CA LYS A 428 -18.77 2.23 -34.54
C LYS A 428 -18.84 1.65 -33.12
N ASP A 429 -18.66 0.33 -32.99
CA ASP A 429 -18.60 -0.31 -31.68
C ASP A 429 -17.40 0.27 -30.87
N VAL A 430 -17.65 0.64 -29.62
CA VAL A 430 -16.62 1.19 -28.72
C VAL A 430 -15.44 0.25 -28.52
N ARG A 431 -15.64 -1.08 -28.70
CA ARG A 431 -14.57 -2.08 -28.62
C ARG A 431 -13.63 -2.05 -29.83
N ALA A 432 -14.10 -1.55 -30.95
CA ALA A 432 -13.30 -1.36 -32.17
C ALA A 432 -12.58 -0.01 -32.23
N LEU A 433 -12.69 0.83 -31.19
CA LEU A 433 -12.07 2.14 -31.08
C LEU A 433 -10.91 2.10 -30.07
N THR A 434 -9.92 3.01 -30.27
CA THR A 434 -8.91 3.22 -29.22
C THR A 434 -9.59 3.91 -28.03
N ARG A 435 -9.31 3.43 -26.80
CA ARG A 435 -9.87 4.04 -25.57
C ARG A 435 -9.49 5.51 -25.43
N SER A 436 -8.27 5.86 -25.87
CA SER A 436 -7.80 7.24 -25.84
C SER A 436 -8.66 8.14 -26.70
N SER A 437 -8.94 7.78 -27.96
CA SER A 437 -9.79 8.58 -28.86
C SER A 437 -11.24 8.61 -28.40
N LEU A 438 -11.80 7.48 -27.93
CA LEU A 438 -13.15 7.41 -27.37
C LEU A 438 -13.28 8.34 -26.15
N ARG A 439 -12.36 8.27 -25.18
CA ARG A 439 -12.41 9.10 -23.98
C ARG A 439 -12.13 10.58 -24.27
N SER A 440 -11.42 10.92 -25.32
CA SER A 440 -11.13 12.31 -25.71
C SER A 440 -12.33 13.06 -26.24
N VAL A 441 -13.32 12.38 -26.85
CA VAL A 441 -14.56 12.99 -27.35
C VAL A 441 -15.59 13.22 -26.26
N TRP A 442 -15.44 12.59 -25.10
CA TRP A 442 -16.29 12.75 -23.94
C TRP A 442 -15.74 13.76 -22.94
N GLY A 443 -16.61 14.65 -22.45
CA GLY A 443 -16.38 15.47 -21.28
C GLY A 443 -17.21 14.98 -20.12
N MET A 444 -16.58 14.76 -18.96
CA MET A 444 -17.25 14.20 -17.80
C MET A 444 -17.18 15.15 -16.61
N VAL A 445 -18.33 15.46 -16.01
CA VAL A 445 -18.43 16.14 -14.73
C VAL A 445 -19.08 15.18 -13.74
N LEU A 446 -18.28 14.72 -12.78
CA LEU A 446 -18.72 13.78 -11.74
C LEU A 446 -19.37 14.50 -10.56
N GLN A 447 -20.13 13.71 -9.77
CA GLN A 447 -20.68 14.13 -8.49
C GLN A 447 -19.57 14.54 -7.52
N ASP A 448 -18.50 13.73 -7.43
CA ASP A 448 -17.32 14.04 -6.62
C ASP A 448 -16.39 15.00 -7.36
N THR A 449 -16.33 16.22 -6.88
CA THR A 449 -15.51 17.29 -7.44
C THR A 449 -14.07 17.18 -6.95
N TRP A 450 -13.26 16.39 -7.65
CA TRP A 450 -11.84 16.26 -7.32
C TRP A 450 -11.03 17.47 -7.80
N VAL A 451 -10.21 18.02 -6.91
CA VAL A 451 -9.29 19.14 -7.17
C VAL A 451 -7.89 18.75 -6.75
N ARG A 452 -6.93 18.93 -7.66
CA ARG A 452 -5.52 18.66 -7.40
C ARG A 452 -4.94 19.76 -6.49
N ARG A 453 -4.00 19.41 -5.62
CA ARG A 453 -3.16 20.38 -4.89
C ARG A 453 -2.22 21.09 -5.88
N ALA A 454 -2.72 22.13 -6.49
CA ALA A 454 -2.08 22.91 -7.55
C ALA A 454 -2.75 24.27 -7.65
N THR A 455 -2.29 25.17 -8.53
CA THR A 455 -2.94 26.43 -8.78
C THR A 455 -4.33 26.23 -9.41
N VAL A 456 -5.21 27.24 -9.31
CA VAL A 456 -6.50 27.24 -10.00
C VAL A 456 -6.31 27.05 -11.51
N ARG A 457 -5.33 27.75 -12.09
CA ARG A 457 -4.95 27.65 -13.51
C ARG A 457 -4.63 26.20 -13.90
N GLU A 458 -3.73 25.57 -13.17
CA GLU A 458 -3.33 24.18 -13.44
C GLU A 458 -4.50 23.20 -13.27
N ASN A 459 -5.42 23.47 -12.31
CA ASN A 459 -6.61 22.65 -12.14
C ASN A 459 -7.58 22.75 -13.30
N ILE A 460 -7.74 23.91 -13.92
CA ILE A 460 -8.57 24.07 -15.13
C ILE A 460 -7.85 23.43 -16.33
N ALA A 461 -6.53 23.70 -16.49
CA ALA A 461 -5.73 23.20 -17.61
C ALA A 461 -5.56 21.67 -17.63
N ILE A 462 -5.92 20.92 -16.56
CA ILE A 462 -5.94 19.45 -16.58
C ILE A 462 -6.75 18.92 -17.78
N GLY A 463 -7.86 19.59 -18.16
CA GLY A 463 -8.68 19.19 -19.30
C GLY A 463 -7.94 19.28 -20.65
N ARG A 464 -7.01 20.22 -20.78
CA ARG A 464 -6.12 20.40 -21.93
C ARG A 464 -4.82 21.07 -21.49
N PRO A 465 -3.75 20.29 -21.25
CA PRO A 465 -2.48 20.79 -20.68
C PRO A 465 -1.76 21.86 -21.50
N ASP A 466 -2.00 21.93 -22.80
CA ASP A 466 -1.45 22.90 -23.75
C ASP A 466 -2.33 24.15 -23.94
N ALA A 467 -3.41 24.30 -23.13
CA ALA A 467 -4.29 25.47 -23.20
C ALA A 467 -3.55 26.75 -22.80
N THR A 468 -3.75 27.82 -23.59
CA THR A 468 -3.19 29.14 -23.26
C THR A 468 -3.90 29.76 -22.05
N ASP A 469 -3.25 30.75 -21.45
CA ASP A 469 -3.84 31.49 -20.31
C ASP A 469 -5.18 32.15 -20.66
N GLU A 470 -5.29 32.68 -21.91
CA GLU A 470 -6.50 33.27 -22.41
C GLU A 470 -7.64 32.26 -22.56
N GLU A 471 -7.32 31.04 -22.99
CA GLU A 471 -8.30 29.95 -23.10
C GLU A 471 -8.77 29.46 -21.73
N VAL A 472 -7.85 29.35 -20.75
CA VAL A 472 -8.20 29.02 -19.37
C VAL A 472 -9.14 30.07 -18.78
N VAL A 473 -8.84 31.37 -18.96
CA VAL A 473 -9.68 32.45 -18.48
C VAL A 473 -11.04 32.49 -19.22
N ALA A 474 -11.06 32.22 -20.52
CA ALA A 474 -12.29 32.14 -21.30
C ALA A 474 -13.19 30.98 -20.82
N ALA A 475 -12.62 29.80 -20.56
CA ALA A 475 -13.32 28.66 -20.01
C ALA A 475 -13.88 28.94 -18.60
N ALA A 476 -13.10 29.58 -17.73
CA ALA A 476 -13.53 29.98 -16.40
C ALA A 476 -14.69 31.01 -16.45
N LYS A 477 -14.67 31.95 -17.39
CA LYS A 477 -15.78 32.90 -17.60
C LYS A 477 -17.04 32.19 -18.09
N ALA A 478 -16.91 31.29 -19.05
CA ALA A 478 -18.02 30.52 -19.59
C ALA A 478 -18.68 29.61 -18.52
N ALA A 479 -17.86 29.11 -17.57
CA ALA A 479 -18.31 28.34 -16.42
C ALA A 479 -18.76 29.20 -15.23
N TYR A 480 -18.81 30.50 -15.34
CA TYR A 480 -19.12 31.46 -14.25
C TYR A 480 -18.15 31.33 -13.04
N ALA A 481 -16.95 30.82 -13.24
CA ALA A 481 -15.95 30.67 -12.21
C ALA A 481 -15.03 31.89 -12.04
N ASP A 482 -14.84 32.72 -13.09
CA ASP A 482 -13.88 33.84 -13.12
C ASP A 482 -14.13 34.86 -11.97
N GLU A 483 -15.38 35.12 -11.60
CA GLU A 483 -15.70 36.09 -10.56
C GLU A 483 -15.16 35.69 -9.19
N PHE A 484 -15.36 34.44 -8.76
CA PHE A 484 -14.84 33.99 -7.48
C PHE A 484 -13.32 33.77 -7.53
N ILE A 485 -12.77 33.30 -8.67
CA ILE A 485 -11.33 33.11 -8.84
C ILE A 485 -10.56 34.41 -8.63
N ARG A 486 -11.05 35.50 -9.21
CA ARG A 486 -10.44 36.84 -9.03
C ARG A 486 -10.50 37.39 -7.61
N ARG A 487 -11.40 36.87 -6.78
CA ARG A 487 -11.50 37.24 -5.35
C ARG A 487 -10.53 36.46 -4.48
N LEU A 488 -9.92 35.39 -5.01
CA LEU A 488 -8.89 34.64 -4.29
C LEU A 488 -7.60 35.48 -4.15
N PRO A 489 -6.78 35.28 -3.11
CA PRO A 489 -5.64 36.14 -2.80
C PRO A 489 -4.64 36.33 -3.95
N LYS A 490 -4.46 35.31 -4.81
CA LYS A 490 -3.57 35.33 -5.99
C LYS A 490 -4.33 35.05 -7.29
N GLY A 491 -5.66 35.17 -7.29
CA GLY A 491 -6.48 34.86 -8.47
C GLY A 491 -6.23 33.46 -9.00
N TYR A 492 -5.94 33.34 -10.30
CA TYR A 492 -5.65 32.07 -10.98
C TYR A 492 -4.39 31.34 -10.47
N ASP A 493 -3.47 32.07 -9.84
CA ASP A 493 -2.23 31.50 -9.28
C ASP A 493 -2.38 31.11 -7.80
N THR A 494 -3.60 31.17 -7.26
CA THR A 494 -3.89 30.66 -5.92
C THR A 494 -3.78 29.13 -5.92
N VAL A 495 -2.94 28.60 -5.02
CA VAL A 495 -2.81 27.16 -4.80
C VAL A 495 -4.00 26.69 -3.95
N ILE A 496 -4.72 25.70 -4.46
CA ILE A 496 -5.81 25.02 -3.75
C ILE A 496 -5.18 23.88 -2.94
N ASP A 497 -5.38 23.92 -1.61
CA ASP A 497 -4.88 22.89 -0.69
C ASP A 497 -6.08 22.11 -0.12
N GLY A 498 -6.50 21.08 -0.84
CA GLY A 498 -7.60 20.20 -0.43
C GLY A 498 -9.00 20.80 -0.56
N SER A 499 -10.01 20.07 -0.07
CA SER A 499 -11.43 20.43 -0.18
C SER A 499 -11.86 21.61 0.71
N ALA A 500 -11.08 21.95 1.73
CA ALA A 500 -11.45 22.99 2.71
C ALA A 500 -11.29 24.42 2.20
N SER A 501 -10.55 24.66 1.11
CA SER A 501 -10.26 26.00 0.60
C SER A 501 -11.33 26.60 -0.32
N LEU A 502 -12.25 25.78 -0.86
CA LEU A 502 -13.33 26.18 -1.76
C LEU A 502 -14.65 25.56 -1.32
N SER A 503 -15.77 26.28 -1.55
CA SER A 503 -17.09 25.69 -1.35
C SER A 503 -17.37 24.58 -2.38
N ALA A 504 -18.35 23.69 -2.09
CA ALA A 504 -18.74 22.62 -3.01
C ALA A 504 -19.12 23.16 -4.40
N GLY A 505 -19.90 24.23 -4.46
CA GLY A 505 -20.27 24.88 -5.72
C GLY A 505 -19.10 25.50 -6.47
N GLN A 506 -18.14 26.11 -5.76
CA GLN A 506 -16.93 26.66 -6.40
C GLN A 506 -16.08 25.55 -7.01
N ARG A 507 -15.93 24.39 -6.31
CA ARG A 507 -15.24 23.22 -6.86
C ARG A 507 -15.95 22.69 -8.11
N GLN A 508 -17.28 22.64 -8.09
CA GLN A 508 -18.06 22.19 -9.24
C GLN A 508 -17.89 23.13 -10.46
N LEU A 509 -17.92 24.46 -10.25
CA LEU A 509 -17.65 25.43 -11.31
C LEU A 509 -16.21 25.24 -11.89
N LEU A 510 -15.21 24.92 -11.08
CA LEU A 510 -13.87 24.59 -11.57
C LEU A 510 -13.86 23.31 -12.41
N CYS A 511 -14.59 22.26 -11.99
CA CYS A 511 -14.70 21.03 -12.76
C CYS A 511 -15.40 21.27 -14.11
N ILE A 512 -16.43 22.11 -14.14
CA ILE A 512 -17.10 22.53 -15.38
C ILE A 512 -16.12 23.32 -16.28
N ALA A 513 -15.34 24.27 -15.72
CA ALA A 513 -14.34 25.02 -16.46
C ALA A 513 -13.25 24.09 -17.07
N ARG A 514 -12.85 23.03 -16.34
CA ARG A 514 -11.95 21.98 -16.83
C ARG A 514 -12.49 21.28 -18.09
N VAL A 515 -13.78 20.94 -18.09
CA VAL A 515 -14.42 20.31 -19.25
C VAL A 515 -14.61 21.33 -20.39
N MET A 516 -14.90 22.60 -20.08
CA MET A 516 -15.03 23.65 -21.10
C MET A 516 -13.71 23.92 -21.84
N VAL A 517 -12.56 23.89 -21.15
CA VAL A 517 -11.26 24.10 -21.82
C VAL A 517 -10.88 22.91 -22.70
N ALA A 518 -11.32 21.70 -22.36
CA ALA A 518 -11.11 20.49 -23.15
C ALA A 518 -11.93 20.49 -24.47
N ARG A 519 -13.08 21.21 -24.52
CA ARG A 519 -13.99 21.31 -25.68
C ARG A 519 -14.45 19.95 -26.21
N PRO A 520 -14.97 19.05 -25.38
CA PRO A 520 -15.43 17.74 -25.81
C PRO A 520 -16.65 17.87 -26.74
N GLN A 521 -16.88 16.83 -27.55
CA GLN A 521 -18.00 16.79 -28.48
C GLN A 521 -19.27 16.19 -27.86
N MET A 522 -19.10 15.33 -26.86
CA MET A 522 -20.18 14.71 -26.08
C MET A 522 -19.95 14.92 -24.58
N LEU A 523 -21.00 14.80 -23.79
CA LEU A 523 -20.97 15.10 -22.36
C LEU A 523 -21.64 14.03 -21.53
N ILE A 524 -21.03 13.78 -20.36
CA ILE A 524 -21.62 13.03 -19.27
C ILE A 524 -21.61 13.93 -18.03
N LEU A 525 -22.79 14.17 -17.46
CA LEU A 525 -22.96 15.07 -16.34
C LEU A 525 -23.67 14.33 -15.21
N ASP A 526 -23.04 14.28 -14.04
CA ASP A 526 -23.65 13.74 -12.82
C ASP A 526 -24.02 14.91 -11.89
N GLU A 527 -25.33 15.20 -11.79
CA GLU A 527 -25.88 16.38 -11.16
C GLU A 527 -26.21 16.13 -9.68
N ALA A 528 -25.20 16.00 -8.82
CA ALA A 528 -25.43 15.98 -7.38
C ALA A 528 -25.01 17.31 -6.73
N THR A 529 -25.99 18.13 -6.41
CA THR A 529 -25.79 19.49 -5.87
C THR A 529 -26.42 19.67 -4.49
N SER A 530 -26.56 18.58 -3.72
CA SER A 530 -27.29 18.53 -2.45
C SER A 530 -26.75 19.46 -1.34
N ASN A 531 -25.53 20.01 -1.48
CA ASN A 531 -24.88 20.84 -0.45
C ASN A 531 -24.35 22.17 -0.99
N ILE A 532 -25.07 22.79 -1.96
CA ILE A 532 -24.66 24.05 -2.58
C ILE A 532 -25.68 25.14 -2.20
N ASP A 533 -25.19 26.34 -1.89
CA ASP A 533 -26.06 27.50 -1.67
C ASP A 533 -26.83 27.88 -2.94
N THR A 534 -28.04 28.39 -2.81
CA THR A 534 -28.98 28.69 -3.91
C THR A 534 -28.39 29.63 -4.98
N ARG A 535 -27.52 30.58 -4.59
CA ARG A 535 -26.91 31.52 -5.55
C ARG A 535 -25.88 30.81 -6.42
N THR A 536 -24.99 30.03 -5.81
CA THR A 536 -23.96 29.27 -6.54
C THR A 536 -24.60 28.19 -7.38
N GLU A 537 -25.67 27.58 -6.89
CA GLU A 537 -26.48 26.60 -7.58
C GLU A 537 -26.99 27.11 -8.94
N LEU A 538 -27.56 28.32 -8.97
CA LEU A 538 -27.99 28.96 -10.22
C LEU A 538 -26.83 29.19 -11.19
N LEU A 539 -25.63 29.50 -10.70
CA LEU A 539 -24.43 29.63 -11.55
C LEU A 539 -24.00 28.31 -12.12
N VAL A 540 -23.99 27.24 -11.31
CA VAL A 540 -23.69 25.88 -11.75
C VAL A 540 -24.64 25.41 -12.83
N GLN A 541 -25.96 25.66 -12.65
CA GLN A 541 -26.97 25.29 -13.64
C GLN A 541 -26.76 26.04 -14.97
N ARG A 542 -26.52 27.35 -14.93
CA ARG A 542 -26.19 28.13 -16.13
C ARG A 542 -24.90 27.66 -16.80
N ALA A 543 -23.92 27.24 -16.04
CA ALA A 543 -22.68 26.69 -16.55
C ALA A 543 -22.92 25.34 -17.27
N PHE A 544 -23.78 24.46 -16.71
CA PHE A 544 -24.19 23.23 -17.37
C PHE A 544 -24.95 23.50 -18.67
N ASP A 545 -25.92 24.45 -18.67
CA ASP A 545 -26.67 24.82 -19.87
C ASP A 545 -25.74 25.32 -20.98
N ASN A 546 -24.74 26.16 -20.63
CA ASN A 546 -23.74 26.61 -21.58
C ASN A 546 -22.87 25.46 -22.11
N LEU A 547 -22.50 24.51 -21.24
CA LEU A 547 -21.68 23.37 -21.60
C LEU A 547 -22.40 22.39 -22.53
N MET A 548 -23.70 22.11 -22.27
CA MET A 548 -24.53 21.18 -23.05
C MET A 548 -24.96 21.72 -24.43
N ARG A 549 -24.89 23.02 -24.66
CA ARG A 549 -25.43 23.63 -25.88
C ARG A 549 -24.78 23.05 -27.14
N GLY A 550 -25.60 22.42 -28.00
CA GLY A 550 -25.18 21.82 -29.27
C GLY A 550 -24.36 20.56 -29.14
N ARG A 551 -24.43 19.86 -28.00
CA ARG A 551 -23.70 18.61 -27.73
C ARG A 551 -24.62 17.52 -27.26
N THR A 552 -24.37 16.29 -27.70
CA THR A 552 -25.04 15.12 -27.13
C THR A 552 -24.62 14.97 -25.67
N SER A 553 -25.60 14.96 -24.76
CA SER A 553 -25.36 15.04 -23.33
C SER A 553 -26.17 14.01 -22.57
N PHE A 554 -25.52 13.17 -21.78
CA PHE A 554 -26.15 12.26 -20.83
C PHE A 554 -26.08 12.89 -19.44
N VAL A 555 -27.24 13.16 -18.84
CA VAL A 555 -27.34 13.81 -17.54
C VAL A 555 -28.00 12.87 -16.55
N VAL A 556 -27.28 12.51 -15.48
CA VAL A 556 -27.91 11.84 -14.33
C VAL A 556 -28.65 12.92 -13.54
N ALA A 557 -29.95 13.01 -13.79
CA ALA A 557 -30.73 14.11 -13.31
C ALA A 557 -31.29 13.82 -11.90
N HIS A 558 -30.97 14.71 -10.99
CA HIS A 558 -31.52 14.76 -9.63
C HIS A 558 -32.44 16.00 -9.42
N ARG A 559 -32.70 16.78 -10.49
CA ARG A 559 -33.46 18.01 -10.43
C ARG A 559 -34.56 18.05 -11.47
N LEU A 560 -35.70 18.64 -11.07
CA LEU A 560 -36.85 18.80 -11.94
C LEU A 560 -36.53 19.64 -13.19
N SER A 561 -35.79 20.75 -13.05
CA SER A 561 -35.46 21.64 -14.17
C SER A 561 -34.67 20.89 -15.25
N THR A 562 -33.66 20.12 -14.86
CA THR A 562 -32.82 19.36 -15.79
C THR A 562 -33.61 18.24 -16.49
N VAL A 563 -34.52 17.58 -15.75
CA VAL A 563 -35.39 16.54 -16.32
C VAL A 563 -36.37 17.16 -17.31
N ARG A 564 -37.02 18.26 -16.94
CA ARG A 564 -38.07 18.91 -17.78
C ARG A 564 -37.51 19.44 -19.09
N ASP A 565 -36.30 20.01 -19.04
CA ASP A 565 -35.71 20.69 -20.21
C ASP A 565 -34.87 19.70 -21.06
N ALA A 566 -34.92 18.38 -20.79
CA ALA A 566 -34.29 17.34 -21.58
C ALA A 566 -35.12 17.01 -22.83
N ASP A 567 -34.43 16.74 -23.94
CA ASP A 567 -35.06 16.31 -25.20
C ASP A 567 -35.62 14.88 -25.10
N ALA A 568 -35.02 14.05 -24.27
CA ALA A 568 -35.50 12.70 -23.94
C ALA A 568 -35.17 12.36 -22.48
N ILE A 569 -36.14 11.75 -21.81
CA ILE A 569 -36.02 11.22 -20.46
C ILE A 569 -36.05 9.70 -20.54
N CYS A 570 -35.08 9.05 -19.91
CA CYS A 570 -35.03 7.60 -19.78
C CYS A 570 -35.16 7.20 -18.32
N ILE A 571 -36.20 6.45 -18.01
CA ILE A 571 -36.41 5.85 -16.70
C ILE A 571 -35.72 4.51 -16.67
N VAL A 572 -34.65 4.43 -15.85
CA VAL A 572 -33.94 3.18 -15.59
C VAL A 572 -34.53 2.55 -14.33
N ASP A 573 -35.09 1.37 -14.48
CA ASP A 573 -35.64 0.60 -13.38
C ASP A 573 -35.20 -0.87 -13.48
N HIS A 574 -34.68 -1.41 -12.36
CA HIS A 574 -34.15 -2.76 -12.29
C HIS A 574 -33.24 -3.17 -13.47
N GLY A 575 -32.32 -2.23 -13.86
CA GLY A 575 -31.33 -2.49 -14.92
C GLY A 575 -31.87 -2.45 -16.34
N ARG A 576 -33.11 -2.02 -16.55
CA ARG A 576 -33.75 -1.89 -17.88
C ARG A 576 -34.29 -0.49 -18.09
N ILE A 577 -34.50 -0.11 -19.35
CA ILE A 577 -35.24 1.12 -19.65
C ILE A 577 -36.73 0.77 -19.57
N ALA A 578 -37.37 1.27 -18.50
CA ALA A 578 -38.80 1.07 -18.27
C ALA A 578 -39.65 2.02 -19.10
N GLU A 579 -39.26 3.28 -19.23
CA GLU A 579 -39.97 4.32 -19.97
C GLU A 579 -38.96 5.23 -20.68
N LYS A 580 -39.35 5.72 -21.88
CA LYS A 580 -38.57 6.72 -22.63
C LYS A 580 -39.52 7.67 -23.33
N GLY A 581 -39.31 8.97 -23.24
CA GLY A 581 -40.11 9.99 -23.90
C GLY A 581 -39.75 11.38 -23.43
N THR A 582 -40.52 12.37 -23.88
CA THR A 582 -40.43 13.75 -23.38
C THR A 582 -41.16 13.89 -22.03
N HIS A 583 -40.92 15.01 -21.33
CA HIS A 583 -41.59 15.29 -20.07
C HIS A 583 -43.14 15.22 -20.19
N GLU A 584 -43.70 15.81 -21.25
CA GLU A 584 -45.15 15.86 -21.46
C GLU A 584 -45.73 14.46 -21.79
N GLU A 585 -45.05 13.70 -22.63
CA GLU A 585 -45.45 12.34 -23.00
C GLU A 585 -45.48 11.39 -21.79
N LEU A 586 -44.41 11.43 -20.98
CA LEU A 586 -44.29 10.53 -19.82
C LEU A 586 -45.27 10.91 -18.69
N LEU A 587 -45.53 12.20 -18.47
CA LEU A 587 -46.58 12.64 -17.54
C LEU A 587 -47.97 12.19 -18.00
N ALA A 588 -48.26 12.29 -19.32
CA ALA A 588 -49.52 11.87 -19.88
C ALA A 588 -49.72 10.35 -19.84
N HIS A 589 -48.60 9.56 -19.95
CA HIS A 589 -48.61 8.09 -19.87
C HIS A 589 -49.03 7.62 -18.47
N GLY A 590 -48.67 8.34 -17.40
CA GLY A 590 -49.09 8.00 -16.04
C GLY A 590 -48.34 6.85 -15.42
N GLY A 591 -47.11 6.60 -15.82
CA GLY A 591 -46.24 5.49 -15.36
C GLY A 591 -45.27 5.86 -14.26
N ILE A 592 -44.13 5.14 -14.20
CA ILE A 592 -43.07 5.31 -13.17
C ILE A 592 -42.56 6.75 -13.11
N TYR A 593 -42.41 7.41 -14.27
CA TYR A 593 -41.97 8.80 -14.32
C TYR A 593 -42.90 9.73 -13.55
N ARG A 594 -44.22 9.57 -13.73
CA ARG A 594 -45.22 10.39 -13.04
C ARG A 594 -45.15 10.17 -11.53
N ASP A 595 -45.01 8.92 -11.08
CA ASP A 595 -44.88 8.60 -9.65
C ASP A 595 -43.64 9.26 -9.03
N ILE A 596 -42.49 9.19 -9.73
CA ILE A 596 -41.26 9.90 -9.32
C ILE A 596 -41.48 11.42 -9.29
N TYR A 597 -42.11 11.97 -10.33
CA TYR A 597 -42.36 13.39 -10.43
C TYR A 597 -43.27 13.90 -9.30
N GLU A 598 -44.38 13.21 -9.04
CA GLU A 598 -45.31 13.56 -7.97
C GLU A 598 -44.68 13.38 -6.57
N SER A 599 -43.86 12.38 -6.37
CA SER A 599 -43.23 12.15 -5.06
C SER A 599 -42.06 13.07 -4.73
N GLN A 600 -41.31 13.50 -5.74
CA GLN A 600 -40.04 14.26 -5.52
C GLN A 600 -40.18 15.76 -5.87
N PHE A 601 -41.09 16.12 -6.77
CA PHE A 601 -41.09 17.44 -7.40
C PHE A 601 -42.44 18.15 -7.38
N ALA A 602 -43.56 17.47 -7.05
CA ALA A 602 -44.82 18.15 -6.88
C ALA A 602 -44.76 19.02 -5.61
N PRO A 603 -45.30 20.29 -5.65
CA PRO A 603 -45.42 21.10 -4.44
C PRO A 603 -46.29 20.32 -3.44
N ALA A 604 -45.80 20.21 -2.19
CA ALA A 604 -46.62 19.69 -1.10
C ALA A 604 -47.88 20.61 -1.00
N GLU A 605 -49.08 20.02 -1.18
CA GLU A 605 -50.33 20.71 -0.99
C GLU A 605 -50.51 21.22 0.45
#